data_6d619bf19edbf29ed2ef9fb1541935d5
#
_entry.id   6d619bf19edbf29ed2ef9fb1541935d5
#
_cell.length_a   1.000
_cell.length_b   1.000
_cell.length_c   1.000
_cell.angle_alpha   90.00
_cell.angle_beta   90.00
_cell.angle_gamma   90.00
#
_symmetry.space_group_name_H-M   'P 1'
#
loop_
_entity.id
_entity.type
_entity.pdbx_description
1 polymer ?
#
loop_
_entity_poly.entity_id
_entity_poly.type
_entity_poly.pdbx_seq_one_letter_code
_entity_poly.pdbx_strand_id
1 'polypeptide(L)'
;MLKMGFQTTKSMVIEPGASTRLATHVQAMGCSSVLLVSDPGVIAARLLDAVLDGLVRENIAVTVFSQVQADPPEAVILAAVDAAKACSADCVVGLGGGSSLDAAKLAALLACSHEALAEVYGINQAKGPRLPLILVPT
;
A
#
# COMPACT_ATOMS: atom_id res chain seq x y z
N MET A 1 -12.62 -6.57 -35.42
CA MET A 1 -13.48 -6.49 -34.23
C MET A 1 -12.65 -5.91 -33.07
N LEU A 2 -13.09 -4.83 -32.52
CA LEU A 2 -12.44 -4.20 -31.35
C LEU A 2 -12.78 -5.01 -30.10
N LYS A 3 -11.78 -5.59 -29.45
CA LYS A 3 -11.96 -6.23 -28.14
C LYS A 3 -11.61 -5.23 -27.04
N MET A 4 -12.58 -4.85 -26.24
CA MET A 4 -12.36 -4.03 -25.04
C MET A 4 -12.48 -4.89 -23.79
N GLY A 5 -11.44 -4.86 -22.94
CA GLY A 5 -11.48 -5.46 -21.62
C GLY A 5 -11.43 -4.35 -20.56
N PHE A 6 -12.27 -4.45 -19.54
CA PHE A 6 -12.27 -3.54 -18.40
C PHE A 6 -12.07 -4.34 -17.11
N GLN A 7 -11.05 -3.98 -16.35
CA GLN A 7 -10.78 -4.56 -15.04
C GLN A 7 -10.71 -3.44 -14.00
N THR A 8 -11.35 -3.64 -12.86
CA THR A 8 -11.36 -2.68 -11.75
C THR A 8 -11.01 -3.37 -10.44
N THR A 9 -10.89 -2.58 -9.38
CA THR A 9 -10.65 -3.07 -8.02
C THR A 9 -11.84 -3.91 -7.52
N LYS A 10 -11.55 -4.90 -6.66
CA LYS A 10 -12.58 -5.77 -6.09
C LYS A 10 -13.56 -5.02 -5.19
N SER A 11 -13.10 -3.97 -4.52
CA SER A 11 -13.90 -3.16 -3.62
C SER A 11 -13.42 -1.72 -3.67
N MET A 12 -14.37 -0.78 -3.63
CA MET A 12 -14.10 0.65 -3.60
C MET A 12 -15.10 1.32 -2.65
N VAL A 13 -14.59 2.16 -1.75
CA VAL A 13 -15.39 2.94 -0.82
C VAL A 13 -15.16 4.42 -1.13
N ILE A 14 -16.22 5.14 -1.45
CA ILE A 14 -16.18 6.58 -1.76
C ILE A 14 -17.19 7.29 -0.88
N GLU A 15 -16.69 7.85 0.22
CA GLU A 15 -17.52 8.63 1.13
C GLU A 15 -16.65 9.56 1.98
N PRO A 16 -17.18 10.67 2.49
CA PRO A 16 -16.43 11.54 3.39
C PRO A 16 -15.94 10.77 4.63
N GLY A 17 -14.67 10.92 4.98
CA GLY A 17 -14.08 10.28 6.14
C GLY A 17 -13.83 8.77 6.01
N ALA A 18 -13.92 8.19 4.81
CA ALA A 18 -13.66 6.76 4.61
C ALA A 18 -12.29 6.33 5.14
N SER A 19 -11.27 7.15 4.93
CA SER A 19 -9.89 6.86 5.39
C SER A 19 -9.77 6.75 6.93
N THR A 20 -10.61 7.42 7.68
CA THR A 20 -10.60 7.33 9.15
C THR A 20 -11.10 5.97 9.67
N ARG A 21 -11.77 5.19 8.80
CA ARG A 21 -12.25 3.84 9.12
C ARG A 21 -11.36 2.75 8.53
N LEU A 22 -10.14 3.09 8.14
CA LEU A 22 -9.18 2.15 7.56
C LEU A 22 -8.97 0.92 8.45
N ALA A 23 -8.91 1.11 9.76
CA ALA A 23 -8.72 0.01 10.73
C ALA A 23 -9.81 -1.07 10.59
N THR A 24 -11.07 -0.68 10.36
CA THR A 24 -12.17 -1.62 10.13
C THR A 24 -11.92 -2.49 8.90
N HIS A 25 -11.41 -1.90 7.82
CA HIS A 25 -11.10 -2.64 6.60
C HIS A 25 -9.91 -3.59 6.79
N VAL A 26 -8.89 -3.16 7.52
CA VAL A 26 -7.73 -4.01 7.86
C VAL A 26 -8.18 -5.21 8.69
N GLN A 27 -8.99 -4.99 9.72
CA GLN A 27 -9.55 -6.08 10.54
C GLN A 27 -10.42 -7.04 9.74
N ALA A 28 -11.26 -6.53 8.84
CA ALA A 28 -12.11 -7.35 7.98
C ALA A 28 -11.30 -8.28 7.06
N MET A 29 -10.07 -7.92 6.73
CA MET A 29 -9.14 -8.77 5.98
C MET A 29 -8.35 -9.74 6.87
N GLY A 30 -8.58 -9.75 8.18
CA GLY A 30 -7.86 -10.59 9.13
C GLY A 30 -6.43 -10.15 9.39
N CYS A 31 -6.11 -8.88 9.15
CA CYS A 31 -4.76 -8.34 9.28
C CYS A 31 -4.57 -7.57 10.58
N SER A 32 -3.35 -7.55 11.10
CA SER A 32 -2.99 -6.92 12.37
C SER A 32 -1.65 -6.18 12.36
N SER A 33 -0.88 -6.28 11.28
CA SER A 33 0.41 -5.62 11.10
C SER A 33 0.48 -4.94 9.73
N VAL A 34 0.47 -3.63 9.72
CA VAL A 34 0.37 -2.81 8.51
C VAL A 34 1.70 -2.13 8.20
N LEU A 35 2.18 -2.24 6.96
CA LEU A 35 3.11 -1.27 6.40
C LEU A 35 2.32 -0.17 5.71
N LEU A 36 2.45 1.07 6.18
CA LEU A 36 1.85 2.24 5.55
C LEU A 36 2.89 2.97 4.71
N VAL A 37 2.69 2.99 3.40
CA VAL A 37 3.59 3.60 2.42
C VAL A 37 3.06 4.97 2.01
N SER A 38 3.87 6.00 2.17
CA SER A 38 3.49 7.39 1.87
C SER A 38 4.70 8.22 1.45
N ASP A 39 4.51 9.50 1.33
CA ASP A 39 5.54 10.47 0.98
C ASP A 39 5.65 11.60 2.02
N PRO A 40 6.78 12.35 2.02
CA PRO A 40 6.99 13.44 2.98
C PRO A 40 5.93 14.56 2.90
N GLY A 41 5.37 14.81 1.72
CA GLY A 41 4.34 15.84 1.54
C GLY A 41 3.04 15.49 2.25
N VAL A 42 2.63 14.24 2.17
CA VAL A 42 1.44 13.72 2.87
C VAL A 42 1.62 13.82 4.39
N ILE A 43 2.83 13.51 4.88
CA ILE A 43 3.17 13.63 6.30
C ILE A 43 3.14 15.09 6.75
N ALA A 44 3.79 15.97 5.98
CA ALA A 44 3.81 17.40 6.29
C ALA A 44 2.41 18.01 6.31
N ALA A 45 1.52 17.53 5.46
CA ALA A 45 0.11 17.94 5.44
C ALA A 45 -0.74 17.27 6.55
N ARG A 46 -0.15 16.42 7.38
CA ARG A 46 -0.79 15.71 8.49
C ARG A 46 -1.97 14.83 8.08
N LEU A 47 -1.95 14.34 6.85
CA LEU A 47 -3.03 13.50 6.32
C LEU A 47 -3.03 12.08 6.90
N LEU A 48 -1.93 11.63 7.50
CA LEU A 48 -1.83 10.33 8.16
C LEU A 48 -2.37 10.31 9.58
N ASP A 49 -2.46 11.44 10.26
CA ASP A 49 -2.70 11.50 11.71
C ASP A 49 -3.95 10.70 12.12
N ALA A 50 -5.09 10.99 11.50
CA ALA A 50 -6.35 10.31 11.83
C ALA A 50 -6.33 8.81 11.48
N VAL A 51 -5.62 8.44 10.42
CA VAL A 51 -5.45 7.04 10.00
C VAL A 51 -4.62 6.28 11.01
N LEU A 52 -3.49 6.85 11.43
CA LEU A 52 -2.60 6.25 12.43
C LEU A 52 -3.31 6.12 13.78
N ASP A 53 -4.01 7.15 14.23
CA ASP A 53 -4.79 7.11 15.47
C ASP A 53 -5.84 6.00 15.44
N GLY A 54 -6.52 5.82 14.30
CA GLY A 54 -7.50 4.76 14.12
C GLY A 54 -6.89 3.36 14.20
N LEU A 55 -5.75 3.15 13.56
CA LEU A 55 -5.04 1.87 13.58
C LEU A 55 -4.55 1.53 14.99
N VAL A 56 -3.94 2.48 15.67
CA VAL A 56 -3.44 2.30 17.06
C VAL A 56 -4.58 2.01 18.04
N ARG A 57 -5.69 2.73 17.92
CA ARG A 57 -6.88 2.52 18.78
C ARG A 57 -7.42 1.10 18.68
N GLU A 58 -7.36 0.51 17.49
CA GLU A 58 -7.81 -0.86 17.22
C GLU A 58 -6.72 -1.92 17.43
N ASN A 59 -5.60 -1.55 18.08
CA ASN A 59 -4.46 -2.42 18.35
C ASN A 59 -3.82 -3.04 17.10
N ILE A 60 -3.84 -2.34 15.99
CA ILE A 60 -3.16 -2.74 14.77
C ILE A 60 -1.75 -2.15 14.79
N ALA A 61 -0.74 -3.01 14.68
CA ALA A 61 0.64 -2.57 14.55
C ALA A 61 0.83 -1.84 13.21
N VAL A 62 1.46 -0.69 13.23
CA VAL A 62 1.71 0.10 12.03
C VAL A 62 3.17 0.54 11.97
N THR A 63 3.78 0.32 10.81
CA THR A 63 5.10 0.84 10.45
C THR A 63 4.92 1.78 9.27
N VAL A 64 5.42 3.01 9.38
CA VAL A 64 5.31 4.02 8.32
C VAL A 64 6.60 4.03 7.50
N PHE A 65 6.45 3.86 6.19
CA PHE A 65 7.50 4.09 5.21
C PHE A 65 7.16 5.35 4.42
N SER A 66 7.94 6.41 4.59
CA SER A 66 7.62 7.75 4.10
C SER A 66 8.65 8.32 3.11
N GLN A 67 9.49 7.47 2.55
CA GLN A 67 10.60 7.91 1.69
C GLN A 67 10.24 7.93 0.20
N VAL A 68 8.97 7.75 -0.14
CA VAL A 68 8.54 7.77 -1.54
C VAL A 68 8.63 9.19 -2.08
N GLN A 69 9.23 9.32 -3.24
CA GLN A 69 9.33 10.56 -4.02
C GLN A 69 8.70 10.37 -5.39
N ALA A 70 8.50 11.44 -6.15
CA ALA A 70 8.05 11.34 -7.53
C ALA A 70 9.04 10.49 -8.33
N ASP A 71 8.51 9.57 -9.16
CA ASP A 71 9.31 8.61 -9.92
C ASP A 71 10.37 7.93 -9.05
N PRO A 72 9.97 7.17 -8.01
CA PRO A 72 10.91 6.65 -7.04
C PRO A 72 11.93 5.71 -7.69
N PRO A 73 13.23 5.85 -7.37
CA PRO A 73 14.24 4.92 -7.84
C PRO A 73 14.00 3.53 -7.26
N GLU A 74 14.53 2.52 -7.95
CA GLU A 74 14.41 1.11 -7.55
C GLU A 74 14.83 0.88 -6.08
N ALA A 75 15.89 1.55 -5.62
CA ALA A 75 16.36 1.45 -4.25
C ALA A 75 15.29 1.82 -3.22
N VAL A 76 14.45 2.82 -3.50
CA VAL A 76 13.35 3.23 -2.62
C VAL A 76 12.25 2.17 -2.58
N ILE A 77 11.93 1.57 -3.73
CA ILE A 77 10.97 0.46 -3.80
C ILE A 77 11.45 -0.73 -3.00
N LEU A 78 12.72 -1.12 -3.16
CA LEU A 78 13.31 -2.24 -2.43
C LEU A 78 13.40 -1.95 -0.92
N ALA A 79 13.66 -0.70 -0.53
CA ALA A 79 13.61 -0.31 0.89
C ALA A 79 12.20 -0.45 1.48
N ALA A 80 11.15 -0.14 0.72
CA ALA A 80 9.78 -0.38 1.15
C ALA A 80 9.46 -1.88 1.31
N VAL A 81 9.96 -2.72 0.40
CA VAL A 81 9.86 -4.18 0.50
C VAL A 81 10.55 -4.69 1.76
N ASP A 82 11.77 -4.22 2.03
CA ASP A 82 12.53 -4.60 3.22
C ASP A 82 11.81 -4.17 4.51
N ALA A 83 11.23 -2.98 4.52
CA ALA A 83 10.43 -2.50 5.64
C ALA A 83 9.21 -3.40 5.91
N ALA A 84 8.52 -3.85 4.85
CA ALA A 84 7.38 -4.77 4.96
C ALA A 84 7.81 -6.11 5.59
N LYS A 85 8.94 -6.65 5.16
CA LYS A 85 9.50 -7.89 5.70
C LYS A 85 9.96 -7.72 7.16
N ALA A 86 10.64 -6.63 7.46
CA ALA A 86 11.19 -6.36 8.80
C ALA A 86 10.09 -6.21 9.85
N CYS A 87 8.95 -5.61 9.51
CA CYS A 87 7.82 -5.47 10.44
C CYS A 87 6.84 -6.64 10.38
N SER A 88 7.14 -7.68 9.61
CA SER A 88 6.24 -8.83 9.39
C SER A 88 4.83 -8.38 8.97
N ALA A 89 4.76 -7.43 8.04
CA ALA A 89 3.49 -6.89 7.58
C ALA A 89 2.62 -8.00 6.97
N ASP A 90 1.37 -8.03 7.35
CA ASP A 90 0.33 -8.88 6.76
C ASP A 90 -0.66 -8.08 5.89
N CYS A 91 -0.47 -6.76 5.84
CA CYS A 91 -1.22 -5.84 4.99
C CYS A 91 -0.33 -4.66 4.61
N VAL A 92 -0.48 -4.16 3.39
CA VAL A 92 0.15 -2.91 2.95
C VAL A 92 -0.94 -1.87 2.66
N VAL A 93 -0.72 -0.66 3.14
CA VAL A 93 -1.58 0.49 2.86
C VAL A 93 -0.75 1.53 2.12
N GLY A 94 -1.19 1.95 0.94
CA GLY A 94 -0.62 3.09 0.22
C GLY A 94 -1.50 4.31 0.43
N LEU A 95 -0.94 5.42 0.91
CA LEU A 95 -1.68 6.66 1.10
C LEU A 95 -0.90 7.82 0.50
N GLY A 96 -1.44 8.43 -0.54
CA GLY A 96 -0.79 9.51 -1.24
C GLY A 96 -1.13 9.60 -2.71
N GLY A 97 -0.24 10.17 -3.49
CA GLY A 97 -0.33 10.25 -4.94
C GLY A 97 0.09 8.93 -5.63
N GLY A 98 0.11 8.96 -6.97
CA GLY A 98 0.40 7.79 -7.79
C GLY A 98 1.70 7.08 -7.42
N SER A 99 2.77 7.82 -7.14
CA SER A 99 4.07 7.23 -6.77
C SER A 99 3.99 6.43 -5.47
N SER A 100 3.31 6.95 -4.45
CA SER A 100 3.10 6.24 -3.17
C SER A 100 2.22 5.01 -3.36
N LEU A 101 1.17 5.10 -4.17
CA LEU A 101 0.28 3.98 -4.45
C LEU A 101 1.00 2.87 -5.23
N ASP A 102 1.81 3.22 -6.21
CA ASP A 102 2.58 2.25 -6.99
C ASP A 102 3.67 1.58 -6.15
N ALA A 103 4.36 2.34 -5.29
CA ALA A 103 5.32 1.78 -4.34
C ALA A 103 4.65 0.78 -3.38
N ALA A 104 3.45 1.09 -2.89
CA ALA A 104 2.68 0.20 -2.03
C ALA A 104 2.28 -1.10 -2.75
N LYS A 105 1.86 -1.01 -4.01
CA LYS A 105 1.55 -2.21 -4.82
C LYS A 105 2.76 -3.12 -4.97
N LEU A 106 3.92 -2.55 -5.29
CA LEU A 106 5.16 -3.31 -5.45
C LEU A 106 5.64 -3.89 -4.11
N ALA A 107 5.55 -3.14 -3.02
CA ALA A 107 5.88 -3.64 -1.70
C ALA A 107 5.00 -4.82 -1.29
N ALA A 108 3.69 -4.74 -1.53
CA ALA A 108 2.75 -5.84 -1.25
C ALA A 108 3.05 -7.10 -2.06
N LEU A 109 3.44 -6.94 -3.31
CA LEU A 109 3.79 -8.06 -4.19
C LEU A 109 5.13 -8.68 -3.79
N LEU A 110 6.20 -7.89 -3.73
CA LEU A 110 7.57 -8.39 -3.58
C LEU A 110 7.88 -8.82 -2.15
N ALA A 111 7.15 -8.35 -1.15
CA ALA A 111 7.28 -8.85 0.22
C ALA A 111 6.77 -10.29 0.38
N CYS A 112 5.87 -10.71 -0.47
CA CYS A 112 5.19 -12.01 -0.41
C CYS A 112 5.67 -12.97 -1.50
N SER A 113 5.92 -12.48 -2.71
CA SER A 113 6.40 -13.29 -3.82
C SER A 113 7.92 -13.40 -3.83
N HIS A 114 8.45 -14.38 -4.60
CA HIS A 114 9.90 -14.51 -4.84
C HIS A 114 10.34 -13.85 -6.15
N GLU A 115 9.48 -13.05 -6.77
CA GLU A 115 9.79 -12.35 -8.02
C GLU A 115 10.79 -11.22 -7.78
N ALA A 116 11.70 -11.01 -8.72
CA ALA A 116 12.56 -9.84 -8.72
C ALA A 116 11.81 -8.62 -9.28
N LEU A 117 12.17 -7.42 -8.83
CA LEU A 117 11.54 -6.19 -9.30
C LEU A 117 11.58 -6.06 -10.83
N ALA A 118 12.69 -6.43 -11.46
CA ALA A 118 12.83 -6.39 -12.91
C ALA A 118 11.86 -7.32 -13.67
N GLU A 119 11.39 -8.39 -13.03
CA GLU A 119 10.49 -9.38 -13.63
C GLU A 119 9.03 -8.97 -13.65
N VAL A 120 8.65 -7.97 -12.84
CA VAL A 120 7.25 -7.56 -12.68
C VAL A 120 6.89 -6.32 -13.50
N TYR A 121 7.83 -5.77 -14.26
CA TYR A 121 7.56 -4.67 -15.17
C TYR A 121 6.76 -5.13 -16.40
N GLY A 122 5.77 -4.32 -16.77
CA GLY A 122 4.91 -4.59 -17.92
C GLY A 122 3.53 -5.13 -17.53
N ILE A 123 2.66 -5.20 -18.51
CA ILE A 123 1.28 -5.64 -18.30
C ILE A 123 1.24 -7.14 -18.03
N ASN A 124 0.60 -7.54 -16.93
CA ASN A 124 0.42 -8.94 -16.52
C ASN A 124 1.73 -9.71 -16.27
N GLN A 125 2.84 -9.03 -15.97
CA GLN A 125 4.11 -9.68 -15.67
C GLN A 125 4.20 -10.15 -14.20
N ALA A 126 3.50 -9.50 -13.29
CA ALA A 126 3.43 -9.92 -11.89
C ALA A 126 2.60 -11.19 -11.75
N LYS A 127 3.20 -12.27 -11.28
CA LYS A 127 2.58 -13.62 -11.21
C LYS A 127 2.43 -14.15 -9.79
N GLY A 128 3.23 -13.63 -8.87
CA GLY A 128 3.24 -14.12 -7.49
C GLY A 128 2.03 -13.65 -6.67
N PRO A 129 1.78 -14.29 -5.52
CA PRO A 129 0.83 -13.79 -4.54
C PRO A 129 1.29 -12.45 -3.98
N ARG A 130 0.36 -11.63 -3.53
CA ARG A 130 0.64 -10.37 -2.84
C ARG A 130 -0.02 -10.33 -1.47
N LEU A 131 0.51 -9.50 -0.60
CA LEU A 131 -0.16 -9.15 0.65
C LEU A 131 -1.48 -8.42 0.36
N PRO A 132 -2.47 -8.54 1.24
CA PRO A 132 -3.63 -7.65 1.23
C PRO A 132 -3.22 -6.19 1.11
N LEU A 133 -3.93 -5.45 0.28
CA LEU A 133 -3.54 -4.09 -0.12
C LEU A 133 -4.74 -3.15 -0.07
N ILE A 134 -4.56 -2.01 0.58
CA ILE A 134 -5.52 -0.92 0.57
C ILE A 134 -4.83 0.32 -0.01
N LEU A 135 -5.48 0.98 -0.95
CA LEU A 135 -4.98 2.21 -1.56
C LEU A 135 -5.90 3.38 -1.22
N VAL A 136 -5.32 4.45 -0.71
CA VAL A 136 -6.00 5.68 -0.31
C VAL A 136 -5.40 6.83 -1.13
N PRO A 137 -5.97 7.14 -2.31
CA PRO A 137 -5.52 8.27 -3.12
C PRO A 137 -5.81 9.60 -2.42
N THR A 138 -4.88 10.53 -2.56
CA THR A 138 -5.05 11.92 -2.09
C THR A 138 -5.16 12.90 -3.23
#